data_a07ebcd3ca6b652e750e3183fa50c17b
#
_entry.id   a07ebcd3ca6b652e750e3183fa50c17b
#
_cell.length_a   1.000
_cell.length_b   1.000
_cell.length_c   1.000
_cell.angle_alpha   90.00
_cell.angle_beta   90.00
_cell.angle_gamma   90.00
#
_symmetry.space_group_name_H-M   'P 1'
#
loop_
_entity.id
_entity.type
_entity.pdbx_description
1 polymer ?
#
loop_
_entity_poly.entity_id
_entity_poly.type
_entity_poly.pdbx_seq_one_letter_code
_entity_poly.pdbx_strand_id
1 'polypeptide(L)'
;MQDIDIAHSNFTFYANNIQKADYALAHLWNTIQNTPGMMNDTILIAMPEHGRNQDGNGLYDAYGREALDHTNDEMSREIFALVLGPNGIVVQDQVFSEDGVEKGESIDIVPTIANILGFDNDIPGGLLTGSVLNESFY
;
A
#
# COMPACT_ATOMS: atom_id res chain seq x y z
N MET A 1 -13.08 -10.65 1.02
CA MET A 1 -12.88 -10.34 -0.39
C MET A 1 -13.06 -11.63 -1.15
N GLN A 2 -14.07 -11.73 -1.98
CA GLN A 2 -14.24 -12.91 -2.82
C GLN A 2 -13.27 -12.81 -4.00
N ASP A 3 -12.59 -13.91 -4.25
CA ASP A 3 -11.87 -14.23 -5.47
C ASP A 3 -10.70 -13.30 -5.85
N ILE A 4 -9.75 -13.11 -4.90
CA ILE A 4 -8.46 -12.50 -5.21
C ILE A 4 -7.77 -13.30 -6.33
N ASP A 5 -7.85 -14.63 -6.30
CA ASP A 5 -7.26 -15.50 -7.32
C ASP A 5 -7.84 -15.28 -8.73
N ILE A 6 -9.13 -14.98 -8.85
CA ILE A 6 -9.77 -14.69 -10.14
C ILE A 6 -9.22 -13.39 -10.77
N ALA A 7 -8.73 -12.45 -9.98
CA ALA A 7 -8.14 -11.22 -10.48
C ALA A 7 -6.89 -11.44 -11.34
N HIS A 8 -6.19 -12.57 -11.21
CA HIS A 8 -5.06 -12.95 -12.05
C HIS A 8 -5.46 -13.46 -13.44
N SER A 9 -6.72 -13.88 -13.59
CA SER A 9 -7.24 -14.44 -14.83
C SER A 9 -8.33 -13.58 -15.49
N ASN A 10 -8.74 -12.48 -14.86
CA ASN A 10 -9.85 -11.66 -15.36
C ASN A 10 -9.68 -10.19 -14.97
N PHE A 11 -9.46 -9.33 -15.95
CA PHE A 11 -9.24 -7.90 -15.74
C PHE A 11 -10.45 -7.18 -15.11
N THR A 12 -11.68 -7.59 -15.46
CA THR A 12 -12.89 -7.01 -14.85
C THR A 12 -12.91 -7.24 -13.32
N PHE A 13 -12.59 -8.45 -12.87
CA PHE A 13 -12.53 -8.74 -11.44
C PHE A 13 -11.41 -7.98 -10.76
N TYR A 14 -10.24 -7.86 -11.40
CA TYR A 14 -9.14 -7.04 -10.90
C TYR A 14 -9.56 -5.59 -10.66
N ALA A 15 -10.10 -4.93 -11.67
CA ALA A 15 -10.55 -3.54 -11.58
C ALA A 15 -11.65 -3.35 -10.51
N ASN A 16 -12.62 -4.26 -10.45
CA ASN A 16 -13.69 -4.21 -9.45
C ASN A 16 -13.15 -4.42 -8.02
N ASN A 17 -12.14 -5.25 -7.83
CA ASN A 17 -11.55 -5.46 -6.52
C ASN A 17 -10.73 -4.25 -6.06
N ILE A 18 -10.02 -3.56 -6.96
CA ILE A 18 -9.36 -2.29 -6.65
C ILE A 18 -10.41 -1.26 -6.21
N GLN A 19 -11.51 -1.09 -6.94
CA GLN A 19 -12.58 -0.16 -6.56
C GLN A 19 -13.18 -0.48 -5.19
N LYS A 20 -13.37 -1.77 -4.87
CA LYS A 20 -13.86 -2.18 -3.55
C LYS A 20 -12.85 -1.88 -2.44
N ALA A 21 -11.56 -2.13 -2.70
CA ALA A 21 -10.49 -1.83 -1.74
C ALA A 21 -10.39 -0.33 -1.47
N ASP A 22 -10.43 0.50 -2.52
CA ASP A 22 -10.45 1.95 -2.43
C ASP A 22 -11.64 2.46 -1.62
N TYR A 23 -12.84 1.97 -1.92
CA TYR A 23 -14.05 2.31 -1.16
C TYR A 23 -13.95 1.91 0.32
N ALA A 24 -13.44 0.71 0.61
CA ALA A 24 -13.27 0.22 1.98
C ALA A 24 -12.25 1.06 2.75
N LEU A 25 -11.15 1.44 2.10
CA LEU A 25 -10.11 2.30 2.66
C LEU A 25 -10.66 3.71 2.97
N ALA A 26 -11.40 4.31 2.02
CA ALA A 26 -12.05 5.60 2.21
C ALA A 26 -13.07 5.55 3.35
N HIS A 27 -13.85 4.46 3.45
CA HIS A 27 -14.81 4.28 4.54
C HIS A 27 -14.12 4.14 5.90
N LEU A 28 -13.03 3.37 5.97
CA LEU A 28 -12.21 3.23 7.18
C LEU A 28 -11.64 4.58 7.61
N TRP A 29 -11.03 5.31 6.69
CA TRP A 29 -10.48 6.63 6.97
C TRP A 29 -11.54 7.62 7.47
N ASN A 30 -12.70 7.67 6.80
CA ASN A 30 -13.82 8.50 7.27
C ASN A 30 -14.30 8.09 8.68
N THR A 31 -14.30 6.81 8.99
CA THR A 31 -14.66 6.33 10.33
C THR A 31 -13.67 6.81 11.37
N ILE A 32 -12.36 6.71 11.09
CA ILE A 32 -11.30 7.22 11.96
C ILE A 32 -11.48 8.73 12.21
N GLN A 33 -11.70 9.51 11.14
CA GLN A 33 -11.85 10.97 11.22
C GLN A 33 -13.10 11.40 12.01
N ASN A 34 -14.15 10.59 12.04
CA ASN A 34 -15.40 10.91 12.73
C ASN A 34 -15.55 10.23 14.10
N THR A 35 -14.53 9.47 14.54
CA THR A 35 -14.53 8.81 15.85
C THR A 35 -13.73 9.63 16.86
N PRO A 36 -14.37 10.14 17.93
CA PRO A 36 -13.66 10.87 18.97
C PRO A 36 -12.49 10.07 19.54
N GLY A 37 -11.32 10.70 19.61
CA GLY A 37 -10.08 10.08 20.09
C GLY A 37 -9.26 9.36 19.03
N MET A 38 -9.84 9.05 17.85
CA MET A 38 -9.08 8.39 16.78
C MET A 38 -8.46 9.36 15.79
N MET A 39 -9.15 10.45 15.47
CA MET A 39 -8.70 11.36 14.41
C MET A 39 -7.30 11.97 14.63
N ASN A 40 -6.88 12.11 15.90
CA ASN A 40 -5.58 12.69 16.26
C ASN A 40 -4.54 11.66 16.70
N ASP A 41 -4.94 10.40 16.85
CA ASP A 41 -4.11 9.35 17.43
C ASP A 41 -3.97 8.11 16.50
N THR A 42 -4.47 8.20 15.26
CA THR A 42 -4.43 7.07 14.34
C THR A 42 -3.67 7.41 13.07
N ILE A 43 -2.72 6.56 12.72
CA ILE A 43 -2.05 6.55 11.42
C ILE A 43 -2.52 5.31 10.66
N LEU A 44 -2.94 5.51 9.43
CA LEU A 44 -3.36 4.44 8.52
C LEU A 44 -2.31 4.30 7.42
N ILE A 45 -1.72 3.11 7.33
CA ILE A 45 -0.79 2.76 6.25
C ILE A 45 -1.46 1.67 5.40
N ALA A 46 -1.54 1.91 4.10
CA ALA A 46 -2.08 0.95 3.15
C ALA A 46 -1.10 0.74 2.00
N MET A 47 -0.89 -0.52 1.63
CA MET A 47 -0.04 -0.89 0.51
C MET A 47 -0.57 -2.18 -0.14
N PRO A 48 -0.38 -2.38 -1.44
CA PRO A 48 -0.59 -3.68 -2.06
C PRO A 48 0.53 -4.65 -1.66
N GLU A 49 0.26 -5.94 -1.76
CA GLU A 49 1.27 -6.98 -1.53
C GLU A 49 2.29 -7.04 -2.65
N HIS A 50 1.83 -6.85 -3.90
CA HIS A 50 2.65 -6.85 -5.11
C HIS A 50 2.01 -5.98 -6.20
N GLY A 51 2.80 -5.63 -7.22
CA GLY A 51 2.33 -5.01 -8.44
C GLY A 51 1.77 -6.03 -9.44
N ARG A 52 1.76 -5.67 -10.72
CA ARG A 52 1.35 -6.54 -11.83
C ARG A 52 2.39 -6.49 -12.93
N ASN A 53 2.51 -7.60 -13.67
CA ASN A 53 3.34 -7.64 -14.87
C ASN A 53 2.90 -6.57 -15.88
N GLN A 54 3.83 -6.05 -16.63
CA GLN A 54 3.55 -5.14 -17.73
C GLN A 54 2.79 -5.86 -18.86
N ASP A 55 3.18 -7.08 -19.15
CA ASP A 55 2.58 -7.90 -20.20
C ASP A 55 1.44 -8.77 -19.67
N GLY A 56 0.44 -8.95 -20.52
CA GLY A 56 -0.71 -9.81 -20.23
C GLY A 56 -0.36 -11.30 -20.19
N ASN A 57 -1.23 -12.10 -19.59
CA ASN A 57 -1.03 -13.54 -19.41
C ASN A 57 -1.80 -14.41 -20.41
N GLY A 58 -2.37 -13.82 -21.46
CA GLY A 58 -3.15 -14.53 -22.49
C GLY A 58 -4.59 -14.83 -22.12
N LEU A 59 -5.05 -14.42 -20.94
CA LEU A 59 -6.44 -14.61 -20.50
C LEU A 59 -7.23 -13.30 -20.66
N TYR A 60 -8.39 -13.39 -21.29
CA TYR A 60 -9.20 -12.23 -21.63
C TYR A 60 -10.55 -12.25 -20.90
N ASP A 61 -10.98 -11.10 -20.45
CA ASP A 61 -12.33 -10.92 -19.91
C ASP A 61 -13.39 -10.79 -21.02
N ALA A 62 -14.66 -10.68 -20.64
CA ALA A 62 -15.77 -10.55 -21.59
C ALA A 62 -15.72 -9.29 -22.46
N TYR A 63 -14.88 -8.32 -22.14
CA TYR A 63 -14.66 -7.08 -22.89
C TYR A 63 -13.39 -7.10 -23.73
N GLY A 64 -12.70 -8.24 -23.81
CA GLY A 64 -11.47 -8.41 -24.56
C GLY A 64 -10.23 -7.76 -23.90
N ARG A 65 -10.27 -7.45 -22.62
CA ARG A 65 -9.12 -6.93 -21.87
C ARG A 65 -8.34 -8.08 -21.29
N GLU A 66 -7.04 -8.03 -21.51
CA GLU A 66 -6.12 -9.06 -21.04
C GLU A 66 -5.87 -8.95 -19.53
N ALA A 67 -5.82 -10.07 -18.86
CA ALA A 67 -5.47 -10.14 -17.45
C ALA A 67 -3.94 -10.07 -17.26
N LEU A 68 -3.53 -9.60 -16.10
CA LEU A 68 -2.14 -9.44 -15.70
C LEU A 68 -1.83 -10.35 -14.52
N ASP A 69 -0.70 -11.00 -14.54
CA ASP A 69 -0.19 -11.82 -13.46
C ASP A 69 0.90 -11.08 -12.65
N HIS A 70 1.60 -11.75 -11.75
CA HIS A 70 2.69 -11.21 -10.94
C HIS A 70 3.86 -12.22 -10.90
N THR A 71 4.52 -12.43 -12.01
CA THR A 71 5.66 -13.35 -12.10
C THR A 71 7.00 -12.64 -11.88
N ASN A 72 7.96 -12.79 -12.76
CA ASN A 72 9.31 -12.21 -12.61
C ASN A 72 9.49 -10.85 -13.28
N ASP A 73 8.42 -10.16 -13.63
CA ASP A 73 8.45 -8.83 -14.21
C ASP A 73 8.81 -7.80 -13.13
N GLU A 74 9.63 -6.81 -13.49
CA GLU A 74 10.01 -5.71 -12.60
C GLU A 74 8.79 -4.95 -12.09
N MET A 75 7.80 -4.68 -12.95
CA MET A 75 6.55 -3.99 -12.57
C MET A 75 5.72 -4.77 -11.54
N SER A 76 5.87 -6.09 -11.46
CA SER A 76 5.21 -6.87 -10.41
C SER A 76 5.79 -6.61 -9.01
N ARG A 77 6.94 -5.97 -8.91
CA ARG A 77 7.57 -5.55 -7.64
C ARG A 77 7.27 -4.11 -7.28
N GLU A 78 6.78 -3.32 -8.24
CA GLU A 78 6.42 -1.93 -7.99
C GLU A 78 5.11 -1.85 -7.22
N ILE A 79 5.19 -1.29 -6.02
CA ILE A 79 4.05 -1.06 -5.14
C ILE A 79 4.08 0.40 -4.65
N PHE A 80 2.97 0.84 -4.08
CA PHE A 80 2.91 2.13 -3.40
C PHE A 80 2.66 1.92 -1.90
N ALA A 81 2.97 2.91 -1.10
CA ALA A 81 2.49 3.05 0.27
C ALA A 81 1.69 4.33 0.40
N LEU A 82 0.44 4.21 0.86
CA LEU A 82 -0.40 5.34 1.24
C LEU A 82 -0.31 5.50 2.76
N VAL A 83 0.11 6.68 3.22
CA VAL A 83 0.18 7.02 4.64
C VAL A 83 -0.78 8.15 4.93
N LEU A 84 -1.75 7.91 5.80
CA LEU A 84 -2.73 8.90 6.24
C LEU A 84 -2.64 9.06 7.76
N GLY A 85 -2.70 10.28 8.26
CA GLY A 85 -2.62 10.51 9.70
C GLY A 85 -2.87 11.97 10.08
N PRO A 86 -2.70 12.32 11.36
CA PRO A 86 -2.92 13.68 11.84
C PRO A 86 -1.94 14.68 11.23
N ASN A 87 -2.44 15.91 11.02
CA ASN A 87 -1.60 17.04 10.65
C ASN A 87 -0.51 17.29 11.70
N GLY A 88 0.73 17.48 11.26
CA GLY A 88 1.89 17.68 12.15
C GLY A 88 2.54 16.37 12.62
N ILE A 89 2.00 15.23 12.22
CA ILE A 89 2.64 13.91 12.39
C ILE A 89 2.94 13.33 11.01
N VAL A 90 1.93 13.22 10.13
CA VAL A 90 2.08 12.74 8.76
C VAL A 90 2.14 13.92 7.81
N VAL A 91 3.08 13.89 6.87
CA VAL A 91 3.19 14.89 5.80
C VAL A 91 2.00 14.75 4.87
N GLN A 92 1.30 15.88 4.62
CA GLN A 92 0.04 15.90 3.89
C GLN A 92 0.24 16.23 2.41
N ASP A 93 -0.62 15.65 1.57
CA ASP A 93 -0.77 16.00 0.15
C ASP A 93 0.55 15.97 -0.65
N GLN A 94 1.44 15.03 -0.32
CA GLN A 94 2.72 14.86 -0.99
C GLN A 94 2.80 13.51 -1.71
N VAL A 95 3.47 13.51 -2.85
CA VAL A 95 3.91 12.31 -3.56
C VAL A 95 5.43 12.32 -3.53
N PHE A 96 6.04 11.34 -2.86
CA PHE A 96 7.49 11.30 -2.67
C PHE A 96 8.25 10.60 -3.80
N SER A 97 7.59 9.76 -4.58
CA SER A 97 8.17 8.99 -5.69
C SER A 97 7.87 9.62 -7.05
N GLU A 98 8.02 10.92 -7.18
CA GLU A 98 7.92 11.57 -8.48
C GLU A 98 9.03 11.05 -9.42
N ASP A 99 8.71 10.92 -10.70
CA ASP A 99 9.64 10.45 -11.75
C ASP A 99 10.10 8.98 -11.63
N GLY A 100 9.36 8.12 -10.92
CA GLY A 100 9.66 6.69 -10.82
C GLY A 100 10.87 6.37 -9.94
N VAL A 101 11.30 7.30 -9.10
CA VAL A 101 12.38 7.05 -8.13
C VAL A 101 11.80 6.33 -6.92
N GLU A 102 12.26 5.11 -6.69
CA GLU A 102 11.92 4.33 -5.50
C GLU A 102 12.32 5.07 -4.22
N LYS A 103 11.41 5.13 -3.24
CA LYS A 103 11.61 5.81 -1.95
C LYS A 103 11.63 4.87 -0.76
N GLY A 104 11.34 3.60 -0.98
CA GLY A 104 11.37 2.57 0.05
C GLY A 104 10.97 1.21 -0.49
N GLU A 105 11.07 0.24 0.38
CA GLU A 105 10.72 -1.15 0.11
C GLU A 105 9.65 -1.63 1.09
N SER A 106 8.97 -2.74 0.77
CA SER A 106 7.96 -3.32 1.67
C SER A 106 8.51 -3.69 3.05
N ILE A 107 9.81 -4.01 3.15
CA ILE A 107 10.49 -4.29 4.41
C ILE A 107 10.63 -3.08 5.33
N ASP A 108 10.45 -1.86 4.82
CA ASP A 108 10.55 -0.61 5.57
C ASP A 108 9.32 -0.32 6.43
N ILE A 109 8.20 -1.01 6.16
CA ILE A 109 6.94 -0.79 6.88
C ILE A 109 7.06 -1.17 8.36
N VAL A 110 7.69 -2.30 8.68
CA VAL A 110 7.79 -2.76 10.07
C VAL A 110 8.70 -1.84 10.91
N PRO A 111 9.91 -1.45 10.46
CA PRO A 111 10.71 -0.42 11.14
C PRO A 111 9.97 0.92 11.29
N THR A 112 9.22 1.33 10.27
CA THR A 112 8.41 2.56 10.33
C THR A 112 7.36 2.49 11.41
N ILE A 113 6.60 1.39 11.49
CA ILE A 113 5.60 1.19 12.56
C ILE A 113 6.25 1.16 13.94
N ALA A 114 7.38 0.48 14.08
CA ALA A 114 8.12 0.40 15.35
C ALA A 114 8.57 1.78 15.82
N ASN A 115 9.07 2.61 14.90
CA ASN A 115 9.48 3.98 15.18
C ASN A 115 8.30 4.86 15.59
N ILE A 116 7.17 4.82 14.86
CA ILE A 116 5.95 5.55 15.18
C ILE A 116 5.45 5.21 16.59
N LEU A 117 5.51 3.94 16.94
CA LEU A 117 5.04 3.44 18.25
C LEU A 117 6.09 3.55 19.36
N GLY A 118 7.31 3.97 19.03
CA GLY A 118 8.38 4.25 20.00
C GLY A 118 9.04 3.04 20.62
N PHE A 119 9.00 1.86 19.96
CA PHE A 119 9.65 0.64 20.44
C PHE A 119 10.76 0.12 19.51
N ASP A 120 11.18 0.91 18.54
CA ASP A 120 12.26 0.57 17.59
C ASP A 120 13.56 0.18 18.30
N ASN A 121 13.88 0.85 19.41
CA ASN A 121 15.04 0.55 20.24
C ASN A 121 14.93 -0.76 21.05
N ASP A 122 13.73 -1.30 21.20
CA ASP A 122 13.49 -2.57 21.89
C ASP A 122 13.66 -3.79 20.96
N ILE A 123 13.79 -3.54 19.65
CA ILE A 123 14.00 -4.60 18.66
C ILE A 123 15.47 -4.97 18.62
N PRO A 124 15.81 -6.28 18.75
CA PRO A 124 17.19 -6.73 18.67
C PRO A 124 17.86 -6.30 17.36
N GLY A 125 19.09 -5.78 17.46
CA GLY A 125 19.83 -5.33 16.28
C GLY A 125 19.97 -6.43 15.23
N GLY A 126 19.73 -6.07 13.95
CA GLY A 126 19.78 -6.98 12.82
C GLY A 126 18.56 -7.86 12.60
N LEU A 127 17.52 -7.73 13.42
CA LEU A 127 16.26 -8.45 13.22
C LEU A 127 15.41 -7.82 12.09
N LEU A 128 15.44 -6.50 11.98
CA LEU A 128 14.80 -5.75 10.90
C LEU A 128 15.90 -5.17 9.99
N THR A 129 15.78 -5.40 8.69
CA THR A 129 16.74 -4.95 7.68
C THR A 129 16.30 -3.69 6.96
N GLY A 130 15.02 -3.34 7.03
CA GLY A 130 14.46 -2.14 6.41
C GLY A 130 14.83 -0.86 7.18
N SER A 131 14.49 0.27 6.58
CA SER A 131 14.69 1.61 7.11
C SER A 131 13.35 2.27 7.44
N VAL A 132 13.36 3.31 8.26
CA VAL A 132 12.14 4.10 8.53
C VAL A 132 11.85 5.02 7.34
N LEU A 133 10.60 5.05 6.88
CA LEU A 133 10.12 5.94 5.82
C LEU A 133 9.95 7.37 6.37
N ASN A 134 11.06 8.01 6.72
CA ASN A 134 11.10 9.31 7.41
C ASN A 134 10.44 10.45 6.62
N GLU A 135 10.45 10.39 5.29
CA GLU A 135 9.88 11.44 4.44
C GLU A 135 8.35 11.57 4.61
N SER A 136 7.69 10.51 5.08
CA SER A 136 6.25 10.51 5.33
C SER A 136 5.84 11.18 6.66
N PHE A 137 6.80 11.57 7.49
CA PHE A 137 6.56 12.08 8.85
C PHE A 137 7.34 13.38 9.11
N TYR A 138 6.80 14.20 10.04
CA TYR A 138 7.45 15.44 10.50
C TYR A 138 8.44 15.20 11.64
#